data_91a48f60e1fe37cbacedcf89be36ae16
#
_entry.id   91a48f60e1fe37cbacedcf89be36ae16
#
_cell.length_a   1.000
_cell.length_b   1.000
_cell.length_c   1.000
_cell.angle_alpha   90.00
_cell.angle_beta   90.00
_cell.angle_gamma   90.00
#
_symmetry.space_group_name_H-M   'P 1'
#
loop_
_entity.id
_entity.type
_entity.pdbx_description
1 polymer ?
#
loop_
_entity_poly.entity_id
_entity_poly.type
_entity_poly.pdbx_seq_one_letter_code
_entity_poly.pdbx_strand_id
1 'polypeptide(L)'
;INNSWGDRAGVYYDVLHSALLEEAIHDAMNEGRNGFGSIVTFASGNHNSINYPAYANDSIICVGSINQSFQWFEGSGYGEKLDVVAPGGQLLGTVPWYEGNVYSDASGTSFACPHVSGLAALMLTVNPLLNVEQLQATIDSTCVKLDGYGYGITYPYGSWNSKTGYGLIDAGRAVQAAKDLLPQLKVSEIIRYNDRRVGGWVILDVMGLKVPEICDVEWTIANQDMCNIESYTVEMVGWEYFIMEIKGNGLGVIPPFDVEAKYVMNGNVPSTKIIGGGGKKEVYSMRAHVPIGFSLPYYSLEGNIVSQELTIKKSVKGTKEKVGDVSSLRVEIYSLQNKVKTVEVDPLSKEIKISVSDLPDGNYILNMVEAGRVVF
;
A
#
# COMPACT_ATOMS: atom_id res chain seq x y z
N ILE A 1 -11.26 -3.39 -21.10
CA ILE A 1 -11.91 -3.61 -22.41
C ILE A 1 -11.45 -2.49 -23.34
N ASN A 2 -10.76 -2.83 -24.43
CA ASN A 2 -10.27 -1.85 -25.42
C ASN A 2 -11.23 -1.68 -26.59
N ASN A 3 -11.58 -0.44 -26.90
CA ASN A 3 -12.48 -0.07 -27.97
C ASN A 3 -11.84 0.99 -28.90
N SER A 4 -11.04 0.51 -29.85
CA SER A 4 -10.39 1.35 -30.86
C SER A 4 -11.32 1.67 -32.04
N TRP A 5 -12.61 1.86 -31.77
CA TRP A 5 -13.67 2.17 -32.73
C TRP A 5 -14.63 3.21 -32.14
N GLY A 6 -15.47 3.75 -32.96
CA GLY A 6 -16.50 4.68 -32.55
C GLY A 6 -17.16 5.32 -33.75
N ASP A 7 -18.27 5.94 -33.52
CA ASP A 7 -19.07 6.59 -34.56
C ASP A 7 -19.03 8.12 -34.39
N ARG A 8 -19.20 8.89 -35.41
CA ARG A 8 -19.31 10.37 -35.40
C ARG A 8 -20.52 10.89 -34.61
N ALA A 9 -21.03 10.11 -33.69
CA ALA A 9 -22.24 10.36 -32.98
C ALA A 9 -22.13 11.49 -31.93
N GLY A 10 -20.97 12.04 -31.69
CA GLY A 10 -20.86 13.34 -30.99
C GLY A 10 -21.63 14.47 -31.73
N VAL A 11 -21.86 14.29 -33.03
CA VAL A 11 -22.68 15.16 -33.89
C VAL A 11 -24.09 14.61 -34.08
N TYR A 12 -24.29 13.30 -33.97
CA TYR A 12 -25.52 12.59 -34.30
C TYR A 12 -26.06 11.72 -33.15
N TYR A 13 -25.70 12.02 -31.92
CA TYR A 13 -26.05 11.21 -30.74
C TYR A 13 -27.56 10.87 -30.66
N ASP A 14 -28.41 11.84 -30.88
CA ASP A 14 -29.87 11.65 -30.84
C ASP A 14 -30.41 10.65 -31.90
N VAL A 15 -29.62 10.32 -32.91
CA VAL A 15 -29.99 9.42 -33.99
C VAL A 15 -29.25 8.08 -33.93
N LEU A 16 -28.01 8.07 -33.46
CA LEU A 16 -27.11 6.92 -33.54
C LEU A 16 -26.83 6.24 -32.21
N HIS A 17 -27.34 6.77 -31.09
CA HIS A 17 -27.15 6.13 -29.80
C HIS A 17 -27.82 4.75 -29.73
N SER A 18 -27.25 3.84 -28.96
CA SER A 18 -27.79 2.51 -28.72
C SER A 18 -27.91 2.25 -27.23
N ALA A 19 -29.13 2.26 -26.73
CA ALA A 19 -29.40 1.97 -25.32
C ALA A 19 -28.86 0.59 -24.90
N LEU A 20 -28.92 -0.40 -25.76
CA LEU A 20 -28.38 -1.73 -25.50
C LEU A 20 -26.85 -1.72 -25.37
N LEU A 21 -26.16 -0.94 -26.19
CA LEU A 21 -24.70 -0.80 -26.07
C LEU A 21 -24.31 -0.07 -24.79
N GLU A 22 -25.03 1.00 -24.45
CA GLU A 22 -24.78 1.77 -23.24
C GLU A 22 -25.03 0.95 -21.97
N GLU A 23 -26.10 0.14 -21.95
CA GLU A 23 -26.39 -0.82 -20.90
C GLU A 23 -25.27 -1.87 -20.76
N ALA A 24 -24.82 -2.45 -21.87
CA ALA A 24 -23.73 -3.43 -21.84
C ALA A 24 -22.40 -2.84 -21.35
N ILE A 25 -22.11 -1.57 -21.68
CA ILE A 25 -20.95 -0.85 -21.13
C ILE A 25 -21.11 -0.63 -19.63
N HIS A 26 -22.30 -0.16 -19.22
CA HIS A 26 -22.63 0.04 -17.81
C HIS A 26 -22.49 -1.25 -16.99
N ASP A 27 -23.03 -2.36 -17.49
CA ASP A 27 -22.90 -3.67 -16.84
C ASP A 27 -21.46 -4.13 -16.73
N ALA A 28 -20.66 -3.96 -17.80
CA ALA A 28 -19.25 -4.28 -17.76
C ALA A 28 -18.50 -3.47 -16.70
N MET A 29 -18.85 -2.19 -16.54
CA MET A 29 -18.18 -1.28 -15.60
C MET A 29 -18.63 -1.48 -14.15
N ASN A 30 -19.83 -1.98 -13.90
CA ASN A 30 -20.34 -2.17 -12.54
C ASN A 30 -20.21 -3.62 -12.07
N GLU A 31 -20.53 -4.59 -12.93
CA GLU A 31 -20.60 -6.00 -12.55
C GLU A 31 -19.38 -6.80 -13.04
N GLY A 32 -18.61 -6.24 -13.97
CA GLY A 32 -17.38 -6.85 -14.45
C GLY A 32 -16.41 -7.16 -13.32
N ARG A 33 -15.53 -8.14 -13.51
CA ARG A 33 -14.55 -8.53 -12.51
C ARG A 33 -15.18 -8.82 -11.13
N ASN A 34 -16.35 -9.46 -11.10
CA ASN A 34 -17.09 -9.81 -9.88
C ASN A 34 -17.48 -8.59 -9.01
N GLY A 35 -17.89 -7.50 -9.62
CA GLY A 35 -18.32 -6.29 -8.93
C GLY A 35 -17.23 -5.23 -8.71
N PHE A 36 -15.96 -5.51 -9.08
CA PHE A 36 -14.92 -4.47 -9.09
C PHE A 36 -15.00 -3.57 -10.33
N GLY A 37 -15.81 -3.96 -11.32
CA GLY A 37 -15.96 -3.28 -12.60
C GLY A 37 -14.80 -3.55 -13.57
N SER A 38 -15.12 -3.66 -14.85
CA SER A 38 -14.12 -3.69 -15.91
C SER A 38 -13.84 -2.30 -16.42
N ILE A 39 -12.58 -1.91 -16.50
CA ILE A 39 -12.24 -0.64 -17.15
C ILE A 39 -12.57 -0.71 -18.65
N VAL A 40 -13.24 0.31 -19.13
CA VAL A 40 -13.63 0.44 -20.53
C VAL A 40 -12.95 1.67 -21.12
N THR A 41 -12.14 1.49 -22.13
CA THR A 41 -11.45 2.58 -22.84
C THR A 41 -11.99 2.71 -24.26
N PHE A 42 -12.15 3.93 -24.71
CA PHE A 42 -12.53 4.24 -26.10
C PHE A 42 -11.58 5.24 -26.73
N ALA A 43 -11.28 5.02 -28.01
CA ALA A 43 -10.62 6.03 -28.82
C ALA A 43 -11.52 7.26 -28.95
N SER A 44 -10.97 8.47 -28.75
CA SER A 44 -11.74 9.71 -28.81
C SER A 44 -12.26 10.06 -30.22
N GLY A 45 -11.68 9.47 -31.26
CA GLY A 45 -12.02 9.74 -32.66
C GLY A 45 -10.93 10.54 -33.38
N ASN A 46 -11.07 10.63 -34.72
CA ASN A 46 -10.05 11.22 -35.58
C ASN A 46 -10.59 12.41 -36.45
N HIS A 47 -11.59 13.11 -35.92
CA HIS A 47 -12.30 14.18 -36.63
C HIS A 47 -12.49 15.45 -35.78
N ASN A 48 -11.58 15.74 -34.84
CA ASN A 48 -11.64 16.90 -33.98
C ASN A 48 -12.89 16.94 -33.04
N SER A 49 -13.58 15.81 -32.90
CA SER A 49 -14.72 15.65 -31.99
C SER A 49 -14.66 14.29 -31.35
N ILE A 50 -15.23 14.18 -30.14
CA ILE A 50 -15.29 12.90 -29.44
C ILE A 50 -16.39 12.04 -30.05
N ASN A 51 -16.05 10.80 -30.32
CA ASN A 51 -16.94 9.82 -30.93
C ASN A 51 -17.90 9.20 -29.89
N TYR A 52 -19.05 8.72 -30.36
CA TYR A 52 -19.89 7.80 -29.61
C TYR A 52 -19.24 6.40 -29.59
N PRO A 53 -19.28 5.63 -28.49
CA PRO A 53 -19.98 5.91 -27.24
C PRO A 53 -19.16 6.63 -26.16
N ALA A 54 -17.89 6.98 -26.39
CA ALA A 54 -17.09 7.72 -25.40
C ALA A 54 -17.74 9.04 -24.96
N TYR A 55 -18.50 9.67 -25.86
CA TYR A 55 -19.24 10.89 -25.55
C TYR A 55 -20.39 10.68 -24.57
N ALA A 56 -21.01 9.51 -24.58
CA ALA A 56 -22.28 9.25 -23.89
C ALA A 56 -22.14 8.89 -22.39
N ASN A 57 -20.94 8.47 -21.98
CA ASN A 57 -20.74 7.97 -20.60
C ASN A 57 -19.43 8.52 -20.01
N ASP A 58 -19.55 9.24 -18.87
CA ASP A 58 -18.43 9.88 -18.19
C ASP A 58 -17.48 8.89 -17.49
N SER A 59 -17.91 7.66 -17.28
CA SER A 59 -17.08 6.63 -16.65
C SER A 59 -16.23 5.84 -17.67
N ILE A 60 -16.41 6.07 -18.96
CA ILE A 60 -15.54 5.54 -20.01
C ILE A 60 -14.26 6.37 -20.04
N ILE A 61 -13.09 5.73 -20.08
CA ILE A 61 -11.85 6.46 -20.32
C ILE A 61 -11.73 6.77 -21.81
N CYS A 62 -11.91 8.04 -22.13
CA CYS A 62 -11.81 8.58 -23.48
C CYS A 62 -10.37 8.97 -23.80
N VAL A 63 -9.76 8.34 -24.80
CA VAL A 63 -8.33 8.44 -25.09
C VAL A 63 -8.06 9.21 -26.37
N GLY A 64 -7.40 10.36 -26.23
CA GLY A 64 -6.86 11.14 -27.35
C GLY A 64 -5.44 10.72 -27.75
N SER A 65 -4.95 11.32 -28.82
CA SER A 65 -3.66 10.97 -29.40
C SER A 65 -2.67 12.13 -29.40
N ILE A 66 -1.39 11.82 -29.12
CA ILE A 66 -0.25 12.69 -29.35
C ILE A 66 0.71 12.06 -30.36
N ASN A 67 1.53 12.90 -30.97
CA ASN A 67 2.59 12.50 -31.88
C ASN A 67 3.93 12.27 -31.15
N GLN A 68 4.97 11.90 -31.88
CA GLN A 68 6.33 11.65 -31.37
C GLN A 68 7.00 12.90 -30.74
N SER A 69 6.51 14.11 -31.06
CA SER A 69 7.00 15.37 -30.48
C SER A 69 6.19 15.80 -29.24
N PHE A 70 5.40 14.90 -28.66
CA PHE A 70 4.51 15.17 -27.52
C PHE A 70 3.46 16.26 -27.78
N GLN A 71 3.09 16.46 -29.05
CA GLN A 71 2.06 17.40 -29.43
C GLN A 71 0.75 16.67 -29.72
N TRP A 72 -0.36 17.32 -29.42
CA TRP A 72 -1.67 16.85 -29.80
C TRP A 72 -1.69 16.49 -31.28
N PHE A 73 -2.09 15.26 -31.60
CA PHE A 73 -2.12 14.77 -32.97
C PHE A 73 -3.32 15.36 -33.71
N GLU A 74 -3.06 15.97 -34.87
CA GLU A 74 -4.08 16.63 -35.68
C GLU A 74 -5.20 15.65 -36.05
N GLY A 75 -6.44 16.08 -35.79
CA GLY A 75 -7.63 15.26 -35.95
C GLY A 75 -8.06 14.48 -34.70
N SER A 76 -7.19 14.30 -33.72
CA SER A 76 -7.60 13.65 -32.46
C SER A 76 -8.85 14.30 -31.86
N GLY A 77 -9.82 13.51 -31.44
CA GLY A 77 -10.99 14.01 -30.72
C GLY A 77 -10.59 14.75 -29.46
N TYR A 78 -11.24 15.89 -29.20
CA TYR A 78 -11.01 16.75 -28.04
C TYR A 78 -12.32 17.33 -27.50
N GLY A 79 -12.33 17.78 -26.27
CA GLY A 79 -13.50 18.35 -25.60
C GLY A 79 -13.65 17.85 -24.18
N GLU A 80 -14.76 18.21 -23.51
CA GLU A 80 -15.01 17.98 -22.10
C GLU A 80 -14.97 16.51 -21.66
N LYS A 81 -15.21 15.60 -22.58
CA LYS A 81 -15.21 14.14 -22.30
C LYS A 81 -13.86 13.45 -22.53
N LEU A 82 -12.80 14.22 -22.78
CA LEU A 82 -11.47 13.67 -22.96
C LEU A 82 -10.78 13.45 -21.61
N ASP A 83 -10.43 12.22 -21.29
CA ASP A 83 -9.73 11.92 -20.03
C ASP A 83 -8.21 12.09 -20.18
N VAL A 84 -7.60 11.35 -21.11
CA VAL A 84 -6.14 11.30 -21.23
C VAL A 84 -5.70 11.27 -22.68
N VAL A 85 -4.41 11.50 -22.89
CA VAL A 85 -3.78 11.24 -24.20
C VAL A 85 -2.69 10.17 -24.05
N ALA A 86 -2.48 9.45 -25.16
CA ALA A 86 -1.42 8.46 -25.27
C ALA A 86 -0.76 8.56 -26.67
N PRO A 87 0.42 7.93 -26.89
CA PRO A 87 1.02 7.87 -28.22
C PRO A 87 0.07 7.23 -29.24
N GLY A 88 -0.18 7.92 -30.34
CA GLY A 88 -1.06 7.43 -31.41
C GLY A 88 -0.80 8.08 -32.75
N GLY A 89 0.16 8.99 -32.83
CA GLY A 89 0.59 9.62 -34.08
C GLY A 89 1.96 9.14 -34.50
N GLN A 90 2.09 8.71 -35.78
CA GLN A 90 3.35 8.26 -36.38
C GLN A 90 3.99 7.07 -35.64
N LEU A 91 3.18 6.06 -35.34
CA LEU A 91 3.64 4.84 -34.69
C LEU A 91 4.06 3.80 -35.72
N LEU A 92 5.18 3.13 -35.48
CA LEU A 92 5.56 1.96 -36.26
C LEU A 92 4.85 0.73 -35.67
N GLY A 93 3.87 0.20 -36.41
CA GLY A 93 3.07 -0.95 -36.04
C GLY A 93 3.33 -2.15 -36.92
N THR A 94 3.05 -3.35 -36.40
CA THR A 94 3.04 -4.57 -37.20
C THR A 94 1.85 -4.58 -38.15
N VAL A 95 2.05 -5.04 -39.39
CA VAL A 95 1.00 -5.22 -40.39
C VAL A 95 0.87 -6.67 -40.78
N PRO A 96 -0.25 -7.09 -41.39
CA PRO A 96 -0.41 -8.45 -41.87
C PRO A 96 0.69 -8.82 -42.85
N TRP A 97 1.23 -10.04 -42.77
CA TRP A 97 2.33 -10.54 -43.56
C TRP A 97 2.07 -10.48 -45.08
N TYR A 98 0.82 -10.54 -45.52
CA TYR A 98 0.43 -10.50 -46.93
C TYR A 98 0.54 -9.10 -47.56
N GLU A 99 0.81 -8.06 -46.76
CA GLU A 99 1.06 -6.71 -47.26
C GLU A 99 2.52 -6.49 -47.70
N GLY A 100 3.35 -7.53 -47.59
CA GLY A 100 4.74 -7.51 -48.07
C GLY A 100 5.74 -6.82 -47.14
N ASN A 101 5.29 -6.04 -46.15
CA ASN A 101 6.08 -5.44 -45.09
C ASN A 101 5.65 -6.02 -43.75
N VAL A 102 6.58 -6.11 -42.80
CA VAL A 102 6.29 -6.59 -41.44
C VAL A 102 5.81 -5.42 -40.55
N TYR A 103 6.21 -4.21 -40.92
CA TYR A 103 5.89 -2.98 -40.16
C TYR A 103 5.45 -1.88 -41.13
N SER A 104 4.56 -1.02 -40.64
CA SER A 104 4.11 0.18 -41.36
C SER A 104 3.82 1.30 -40.36
N ASP A 105 3.91 2.53 -40.83
CA ASP A 105 3.50 3.70 -40.05
C ASP A 105 1.97 3.73 -39.93
N ALA A 106 1.52 3.99 -38.70
CA ALA A 106 0.12 4.07 -38.36
C ALA A 106 -0.15 5.29 -37.46
N SER A 107 -1.33 5.88 -37.61
CA SER A 107 -1.73 7.02 -36.79
C SER A 107 -3.23 7.00 -36.50
N GLY A 108 -3.60 7.49 -35.32
CA GLY A 108 -4.97 7.65 -34.89
C GLY A 108 -5.16 7.35 -33.40
N THR A 109 -6.25 7.82 -32.86
CA THR A 109 -6.66 7.55 -31.50
C THR A 109 -6.91 6.05 -31.26
N SER A 110 -7.16 5.28 -32.29
CA SER A 110 -7.26 3.81 -32.24
C SER A 110 -5.95 3.13 -31.81
N PHE A 111 -4.81 3.78 -32.01
CA PHE A 111 -3.50 3.30 -31.53
C PHE A 111 -3.16 3.83 -30.14
N ALA A 112 -3.69 4.98 -29.77
CA ALA A 112 -3.53 5.53 -28.41
C ALA A 112 -4.33 4.75 -27.36
N CYS A 113 -5.56 4.36 -27.70
CA CYS A 113 -6.48 3.67 -26.81
C CYS A 113 -5.89 2.38 -26.19
N PRO A 114 -5.25 1.45 -26.92
CA PRO A 114 -4.69 0.24 -26.37
C PRO A 114 -3.52 0.49 -25.41
N HIS A 115 -2.81 1.61 -25.48
CA HIS A 115 -1.80 1.96 -24.47
C HIS A 115 -2.43 2.16 -23.09
N VAL A 116 -3.60 2.80 -23.03
CA VAL A 116 -4.33 3.01 -21.77
C VAL A 116 -4.91 1.69 -21.24
N SER A 117 -5.46 0.85 -22.12
CA SER A 117 -5.95 -0.48 -21.75
C SER A 117 -4.81 -1.37 -21.22
N GLY A 118 -3.64 -1.31 -21.87
CA GLY A 118 -2.43 -2.00 -21.46
C GLY A 118 -1.92 -1.50 -20.12
N LEU A 119 -1.94 -0.19 -19.89
CA LEU A 119 -1.60 0.40 -18.61
C LEU A 119 -2.52 -0.10 -17.49
N ALA A 120 -3.84 -0.09 -17.71
CA ALA A 120 -4.80 -0.61 -16.75
C ALA A 120 -4.55 -2.09 -16.42
N ALA A 121 -4.18 -2.89 -17.42
CA ALA A 121 -3.81 -4.30 -17.21
C ALA A 121 -2.54 -4.45 -16.34
N LEU A 122 -1.53 -3.61 -16.56
CA LEU A 122 -0.32 -3.59 -15.73
C LEU A 122 -0.63 -3.18 -14.29
N MET A 123 -1.48 -2.18 -14.08
CA MET A 123 -1.93 -1.76 -12.75
C MET A 123 -2.66 -2.90 -12.04
N LEU A 124 -3.54 -3.63 -12.73
CA LEU A 124 -4.24 -4.79 -12.18
C LEU A 124 -3.33 -5.99 -11.91
N THR A 125 -2.19 -6.08 -12.58
CA THR A 125 -1.18 -7.11 -12.27
C THR A 125 -0.54 -6.89 -10.90
N VAL A 126 -0.33 -5.64 -10.51
CA VAL A 126 0.27 -5.29 -9.20
C VAL A 126 -0.77 -5.14 -8.09
N ASN A 127 -2.00 -4.69 -8.43
CA ASN A 127 -3.09 -4.58 -7.49
C ASN A 127 -4.43 -4.99 -8.13
N PRO A 128 -4.79 -6.28 -8.07
CA PRO A 128 -6.03 -6.79 -8.67
C PRO A 128 -7.29 -6.33 -7.93
N LEU A 129 -7.16 -5.72 -6.77
CA LEU A 129 -8.27 -5.26 -5.92
C LEU A 129 -8.79 -3.86 -6.32
N LEU A 130 -8.13 -3.17 -7.24
CA LEU A 130 -8.61 -1.88 -7.71
C LEU A 130 -9.96 -2.01 -8.40
N ASN A 131 -10.93 -1.21 -7.97
CA ASN A 131 -12.19 -1.04 -8.70
C ASN A 131 -11.99 -0.11 -9.91
N VAL A 132 -13.03 0.01 -10.74
CA VAL A 132 -12.96 0.82 -11.97
C VAL A 132 -12.69 2.29 -11.68
N GLU A 133 -13.30 2.83 -10.62
CA GLU A 133 -13.12 4.23 -10.22
C GLU A 133 -11.68 4.50 -9.74
N GLN A 134 -11.12 3.61 -8.92
CA GLN A 134 -9.72 3.70 -8.49
C GLN A 134 -8.74 3.60 -9.65
N LEU A 135 -9.02 2.73 -10.63
CA LEU A 135 -8.20 2.61 -11.84
C LEU A 135 -8.22 3.91 -12.64
N GLN A 136 -9.40 4.47 -12.93
CA GLN A 136 -9.54 5.73 -13.64
C GLN A 136 -8.87 6.88 -12.90
N ALA A 137 -9.21 7.06 -11.61
CA ALA A 137 -8.62 8.10 -10.78
C ALA A 137 -7.08 8.04 -10.73
N THR A 138 -6.53 6.83 -10.68
CA THR A 138 -5.07 6.63 -10.66
C THR A 138 -4.45 6.98 -12.01
N ILE A 139 -5.05 6.55 -13.12
CA ILE A 139 -4.56 6.90 -14.46
C ILE A 139 -4.57 8.41 -14.63
N ASP A 140 -5.69 9.07 -14.34
CA ASP A 140 -5.89 10.50 -14.57
C ASP A 140 -4.97 11.37 -13.69
N SER A 141 -4.86 11.02 -12.40
CA SER A 141 -4.05 11.80 -11.44
C SER A 141 -2.53 11.65 -11.65
N THR A 142 -2.09 10.57 -12.28
CA THR A 142 -0.66 10.32 -12.53
C THR A 142 -0.15 10.82 -13.87
N CYS A 143 -1.03 11.37 -14.71
CA CYS A 143 -0.67 11.90 -16.01
C CYS A 143 0.37 13.01 -15.95
N VAL A 144 1.25 13.04 -16.96
CA VAL A 144 2.22 14.11 -17.17
C VAL A 144 1.58 15.26 -17.94
N LYS A 145 1.70 16.47 -17.41
CA LYS A 145 1.25 17.68 -18.11
C LYS A 145 2.20 17.99 -19.27
N LEU A 146 1.64 18.22 -20.44
CA LEU A 146 2.41 18.53 -21.64
C LEU A 146 2.66 20.03 -21.74
N ASP A 147 3.87 20.40 -22.14
CA ASP A 147 4.24 21.80 -22.34
C ASP A 147 3.44 22.45 -23.48
N GLY A 148 3.13 23.73 -23.33
CA GLY A 148 2.37 24.49 -24.33
C GLY A 148 0.85 24.36 -24.24
N TYR A 149 0.33 23.52 -23.33
CA TYR A 149 -1.11 23.36 -23.07
C TYR A 149 -1.48 24.01 -21.72
N GLY A 150 -2.48 24.90 -21.74
CA GLY A 150 -3.00 25.53 -20.51
C GLY A 150 -3.93 24.57 -19.77
N TYR A 151 -3.53 24.10 -18.59
CA TYR A 151 -4.33 23.27 -17.69
C TYR A 151 -5.08 24.14 -16.68
N GLY A 152 -5.99 24.98 -17.18
CA GLY A 152 -6.70 25.99 -16.39
C GLY A 152 -7.99 25.53 -15.73
N ILE A 153 -8.49 24.35 -16.09
CA ILE A 153 -9.69 23.75 -15.52
C ILE A 153 -9.27 22.72 -14.49
N THR A 154 -9.93 22.66 -13.33
CA THR A 154 -9.65 21.66 -12.31
C THR A 154 -10.86 20.74 -12.15
N TYR A 155 -10.66 19.45 -12.33
CA TYR A 155 -11.58 18.38 -12.07
C TYR A 155 -11.11 17.51 -10.87
N PRO A 156 -11.90 16.54 -10.38
CA PRO A 156 -11.57 15.77 -9.18
C PRO A 156 -10.17 15.15 -9.18
N TYR A 157 -9.66 14.73 -10.34
CA TYR A 157 -8.36 14.06 -10.44
C TYR A 157 -7.20 14.98 -10.83
N GLY A 158 -7.45 16.29 -10.90
CA GLY A 158 -6.42 17.30 -11.12
C GLY A 158 -6.74 18.33 -12.19
N SER A 159 -5.73 19.07 -12.60
CA SER A 159 -5.85 20.07 -13.65
C SER A 159 -5.98 19.44 -15.04
N TRP A 160 -6.80 20.03 -15.90
CA TRP A 160 -7.27 19.46 -17.15
C TRP A 160 -7.21 20.46 -18.31
N ASN A 161 -7.13 19.94 -19.53
CA ASN A 161 -7.14 20.71 -20.77
C ASN A 161 -8.00 20.00 -21.84
N SER A 162 -8.76 20.74 -22.64
CA SER A 162 -9.67 20.18 -23.64
C SER A 162 -9.01 19.34 -24.73
N LYS A 163 -7.74 19.55 -25.05
CA LYS A 163 -6.99 18.80 -26.09
C LYS A 163 -6.19 17.62 -25.55
N THR A 164 -5.85 17.65 -24.28
CA THR A 164 -4.94 16.67 -23.68
C THR A 164 -5.52 16.01 -22.44
N GLY A 165 -6.76 16.32 -22.06
CA GLY A 165 -7.39 15.78 -20.87
C GLY A 165 -6.57 16.10 -19.60
N TYR A 166 -6.42 15.11 -18.75
CA TYR A 166 -5.51 15.19 -17.59
C TYR A 166 -4.03 15.16 -17.99
N GLY A 167 -3.70 14.80 -19.23
CA GLY A 167 -2.34 14.78 -19.75
C GLY A 167 -1.97 13.46 -20.42
N LEU A 168 -0.66 13.28 -20.63
CA LEU A 168 -0.08 12.06 -21.15
C LEU A 168 0.00 11.00 -20.05
N ILE A 169 -0.47 9.80 -20.31
CA ILE A 169 -0.34 8.67 -19.39
C ILE A 169 1.12 8.41 -19.02
N ASP A 170 1.38 8.09 -17.76
CA ASP A 170 2.69 7.68 -17.24
C ASP A 170 2.55 6.29 -16.59
N ALA A 171 3.02 5.27 -17.31
CA ALA A 171 2.91 3.89 -16.85
C ALA A 171 3.68 3.63 -15.55
N GLY A 172 4.84 4.25 -15.38
CA GLY A 172 5.65 4.09 -14.18
C GLY A 172 4.95 4.64 -12.94
N ARG A 173 4.44 5.87 -13.03
CA ARG A 173 3.72 6.52 -11.93
C ARG A 173 2.40 5.81 -11.61
N ALA A 174 1.62 5.44 -12.63
CA ALA A 174 0.33 4.79 -12.43
C ALA A 174 0.47 3.40 -11.81
N VAL A 175 1.43 2.59 -12.25
CA VAL A 175 1.71 1.26 -11.66
C VAL A 175 2.23 1.39 -10.23
N GLN A 176 3.09 2.37 -9.95
CA GLN A 176 3.54 2.63 -8.58
C GLN A 176 2.39 3.06 -7.69
N ALA A 177 1.55 4.01 -8.13
CA ALA A 177 0.38 4.45 -7.39
C ALA A 177 -0.63 3.31 -7.15
N ALA A 178 -0.84 2.44 -8.16
CA ALA A 178 -1.65 1.24 -8.01
C ALA A 178 -1.11 0.28 -6.94
N LYS A 179 0.21 0.13 -6.86
CA LYS A 179 0.86 -0.65 -5.81
C LYS A 179 0.72 -0.02 -4.42
N ASP A 180 0.79 1.30 -4.34
CA ASP A 180 0.66 2.04 -3.07
C ASP A 180 -0.78 1.97 -2.51
N LEU A 181 -1.77 1.66 -3.36
CA LEU A 181 -3.15 1.39 -2.99
C LEU A 181 -3.41 -0.07 -2.54
N LEU A 182 -2.39 -0.93 -2.52
CA LEU A 182 -2.55 -2.27 -1.93
C LEU A 182 -2.91 -2.16 -0.46
N PRO A 183 -3.75 -3.06 0.04
CA PRO A 183 -4.03 -3.15 1.46
C PRO A 183 -2.75 -3.31 2.27
N GLN A 184 -2.65 -2.56 3.35
CA GLN A 184 -1.49 -2.54 4.23
C GLN A 184 -1.90 -2.76 5.68
N LEU A 185 -1.02 -3.42 6.44
CA LEU A 185 -1.11 -3.42 7.88
C LEU A 185 -0.33 -2.24 8.43
N LYS A 186 -0.93 -1.55 9.38
CA LYS A 186 -0.29 -0.47 10.13
C LYS A 186 -0.34 -0.79 11.61
N VAL A 187 0.80 -0.73 12.26
CA VAL A 187 0.85 -0.77 13.72
C VAL A 187 0.31 0.56 14.24
N SER A 188 -0.87 0.52 14.87
CA SER A 188 -1.50 1.71 15.45
C SER A 188 -1.14 1.88 16.91
N GLU A 189 -1.05 0.78 17.65
CA GLU A 189 -0.71 0.82 19.06
C GLU A 189 0.07 -0.44 19.47
N ILE A 190 0.95 -0.27 20.48
CA ILE A 190 1.65 -1.37 21.13
C ILE A 190 1.40 -1.24 22.63
N ILE A 191 0.69 -2.23 23.18
CA ILE A 191 0.35 -2.29 24.60
C ILE A 191 1.18 -3.40 25.22
N ARG A 192 1.97 -3.08 26.23
CA ARG A 192 2.79 -4.05 26.97
C ARG A 192 2.01 -4.68 28.11
N TYR A 193 2.40 -5.89 28.50
CA TYR A 193 1.92 -6.41 29.78
C TYR A 193 2.35 -5.48 30.92
N ASN A 194 1.46 -5.30 31.85
CA ASN A 194 1.72 -4.51 33.07
C ASN A 194 2.22 -5.36 34.24
N ASP A 195 2.54 -6.61 33.99
CA ASP A 195 3.10 -7.56 34.92
C ASP A 195 4.53 -7.98 34.52
N ARG A 196 5.09 -9.01 35.14
CA ARG A 196 6.49 -9.46 34.94
C ARG A 196 6.70 -10.27 33.65
N ARG A 197 5.70 -10.38 32.79
CA ARG A 197 5.80 -11.12 31.52
C ARG A 197 6.39 -10.24 30.44
N VAL A 198 7.20 -10.82 29.59
CA VAL A 198 7.64 -10.17 28.35
C VAL A 198 6.57 -10.40 27.27
N GLY A 199 6.13 -9.33 26.65
CA GLY A 199 5.11 -9.37 25.63
C GLY A 199 4.02 -8.32 25.82
N GLY A 200 2.92 -8.49 25.14
CA GLY A 200 1.79 -7.57 25.13
C GLY A 200 0.94 -7.73 23.89
N TRP A 201 0.30 -6.65 23.50
CA TRP A 201 -0.58 -6.61 22.34
C TRP A 201 -0.08 -5.60 21.32
N VAL A 202 -0.15 -5.98 20.04
CA VAL A 202 0.06 -5.10 18.90
C VAL A 202 -1.29 -4.93 18.20
N ILE A 203 -1.74 -3.68 18.08
CA ILE A 203 -2.95 -3.36 17.34
C ILE A 203 -2.55 -3.04 15.90
N LEU A 204 -3.13 -3.79 14.97
CA LEU A 204 -2.82 -3.75 13.54
C LEU A 204 -4.06 -3.27 12.78
N ASP A 205 -4.06 -2.02 12.36
CA ASP A 205 -5.09 -1.47 11.47
C ASP A 205 -4.91 -1.99 10.06
N VAL A 206 -6.02 -2.29 9.39
CA VAL A 206 -6.03 -2.65 7.98
C VAL A 206 -6.40 -1.42 7.16
N MET A 207 -5.47 -0.97 6.35
CA MET A 207 -5.71 0.16 5.45
C MET A 207 -6.06 -0.33 4.05
N GLY A 208 -7.07 0.28 3.42
CA GLY A 208 -7.47 -0.04 2.05
C GLY A 208 -8.48 -1.19 1.90
N LEU A 209 -8.81 -1.90 2.98
CA LEU A 209 -9.83 -2.95 3.04
C LEU A 209 -10.57 -2.91 4.37
N LYS A 210 -11.81 -3.41 4.39
CA LYS A 210 -12.50 -3.75 5.63
C LYS A 210 -12.14 -5.18 6.04
N VAL A 211 -11.86 -5.39 7.32
CA VAL A 211 -11.46 -6.71 7.84
C VAL A 211 -12.43 -7.84 7.46
N PRO A 212 -13.78 -7.66 7.43
CA PRO A 212 -14.70 -8.69 6.98
C PRO A 212 -14.60 -9.06 5.49
N GLU A 213 -13.89 -8.27 4.68
CA GLU A 213 -13.66 -8.58 3.27
C GLU A 213 -12.58 -9.64 3.06
N ILE A 214 -11.90 -10.04 4.14
CA ILE A 214 -10.84 -11.05 4.09
C ILE A 214 -11.20 -12.29 4.92
N CYS A 215 -10.67 -13.43 4.53
CA CYS A 215 -10.81 -14.70 5.25
C CYS A 215 -9.56 -15.57 5.11
N ASP A 216 -9.58 -16.72 5.76
CA ASP A 216 -8.48 -17.69 5.73
C ASP A 216 -7.12 -17.00 5.97
N VAL A 217 -7.04 -16.16 7.02
CA VAL A 217 -5.83 -15.38 7.30
C VAL A 217 -4.80 -16.24 8.01
N GLU A 218 -3.64 -16.40 7.38
CA GLU A 218 -2.46 -17.02 7.97
C GLU A 218 -1.49 -15.93 8.43
N TRP A 219 -1.16 -15.95 9.72
CA TRP A 219 -0.25 -14.99 10.31
C TRP A 219 1.13 -15.59 10.50
N THR A 220 2.15 -14.82 10.17
CA THR A 220 3.54 -15.20 10.40
C THR A 220 4.33 -14.01 10.96
N ILE A 221 5.25 -14.32 11.88
CA ILE A 221 6.26 -13.36 12.35
C ILE A 221 7.59 -13.79 11.73
N ALA A 222 8.24 -12.89 11.02
CA ALA A 222 9.53 -13.16 10.42
C ALA A 222 10.58 -13.43 11.50
N ASN A 223 11.34 -14.51 11.36
CA ASN A 223 12.41 -14.90 12.30
C ASN A 223 11.93 -15.03 13.76
N GLN A 224 10.74 -15.59 13.97
CA GLN A 224 10.12 -15.75 15.30
C GLN A 224 11.10 -16.31 16.36
N ASP A 225 11.85 -17.34 16.03
CA ASP A 225 12.82 -17.97 16.95
C ASP A 225 13.94 -17.02 17.36
N MET A 226 14.34 -16.11 16.48
CA MET A 226 15.39 -15.13 16.75
C MET A 226 14.85 -13.91 17.54
N CYS A 227 13.52 -13.74 17.55
CA CYS A 227 12.87 -12.63 18.22
C CYS A 227 12.47 -12.93 19.67
N ASN A 228 12.85 -14.07 20.24
CA ASN A 228 12.45 -14.50 21.59
C ASN A 228 10.92 -14.56 21.80
N ILE A 229 10.16 -14.83 20.75
CA ILE A 229 8.71 -14.98 20.81
C ILE A 229 8.36 -16.45 21.00
N GLU A 230 7.78 -16.78 22.16
CA GLU A 230 7.32 -18.12 22.47
C GLU A 230 6.06 -18.49 21.67
N SER A 231 5.09 -17.59 21.68
CA SER A 231 3.82 -17.78 20.98
C SER A 231 3.16 -16.44 20.67
N TYR A 232 2.26 -16.47 19.69
CA TYR A 232 1.34 -15.36 19.43
C TYR A 232 -0.04 -15.88 19.06
N THR A 233 -1.05 -15.06 19.31
CA THR A 233 -2.42 -15.27 18.87
C THR A 233 -2.93 -14.00 18.21
N VAL A 234 -3.81 -14.12 17.22
CA VAL A 234 -4.38 -12.96 16.54
C VAL A 234 -5.90 -13.07 16.56
N GLU A 235 -6.54 -12.01 17.01
CA GLU A 235 -7.99 -11.88 17.05
C GLU A 235 -8.43 -10.70 16.20
N MET A 236 -9.50 -10.90 15.46
CA MET A 236 -10.19 -9.84 14.75
C MET A 236 -11.10 -9.09 15.72
N VAL A 237 -10.96 -7.77 15.79
CA VAL A 237 -11.80 -6.93 16.63
C VAL A 237 -12.59 -5.94 15.79
N GLY A 238 -13.90 -6.11 15.78
CA GLY A 238 -14.80 -5.27 14.97
C GLY A 238 -14.56 -5.41 13.47
N TRP A 239 -14.56 -4.28 12.75
CA TRP A 239 -14.50 -4.22 11.30
C TRP A 239 -13.21 -3.59 10.76
N GLU A 240 -12.31 -3.17 11.63
CA GLU A 240 -11.25 -2.24 11.27
C GLU A 240 -9.84 -2.71 11.62
N TYR A 241 -9.65 -3.60 12.61
CA TYR A 241 -8.32 -3.98 13.06
C TYR A 241 -8.21 -5.39 13.63
N PHE A 242 -6.97 -5.86 13.74
CA PHE A 242 -6.59 -7.08 14.45
C PHE A 242 -5.83 -6.75 15.74
N ILE A 243 -6.02 -7.55 16.76
CA ILE A 243 -5.17 -7.55 17.96
C ILE A 243 -4.30 -8.80 17.92
N MET A 244 -2.99 -8.60 17.88
CA MET A 244 -2.01 -9.68 18.00
C MET A 244 -1.46 -9.69 19.42
N GLU A 245 -1.79 -10.69 20.22
CA GLU A 245 -1.14 -10.94 21.51
C GLU A 245 0.18 -11.68 21.27
N ILE A 246 1.26 -11.19 21.87
CA ILE A 246 2.61 -11.75 21.76
C ILE A 246 3.12 -12.12 23.14
N LYS A 247 3.59 -13.36 23.28
CA LYS A 247 4.21 -13.89 24.49
C LYS A 247 5.68 -14.19 24.23
N GLY A 248 6.54 -13.62 25.04
CA GLY A 248 7.97 -13.88 25.01
C GLY A 248 8.33 -15.14 25.79
N ASN A 249 9.45 -15.76 25.41
CA ASN A 249 9.99 -16.97 26.04
C ASN A 249 10.64 -16.76 27.41
N GLY A 250 10.43 -15.59 28.04
CA GLY A 250 10.99 -15.27 29.36
C GLY A 250 12.44 -14.80 29.38
N LEU A 251 13.12 -14.74 28.22
CA LEU A 251 14.54 -14.35 28.11
C LEU A 251 14.77 -12.84 27.91
N GLY A 252 13.80 -12.00 28.22
CA GLY A 252 14.03 -10.58 28.48
C GLY A 252 13.55 -9.63 27.41
N VAL A 253 13.99 -9.67 26.17
CA VAL A 253 13.66 -8.65 25.16
C VAL A 253 13.17 -9.31 23.88
N ILE A 254 12.00 -8.87 23.42
CA ILE A 254 11.56 -9.12 22.05
C ILE A 254 12.03 -7.92 21.22
N PRO A 255 12.95 -8.08 20.26
CA PRO A 255 13.39 -6.99 19.40
C PRO A 255 12.26 -6.55 18.44
N PRO A 256 12.43 -5.45 17.70
CA PRO A 256 11.55 -5.14 16.57
C PRO A 256 11.44 -6.31 15.60
N PHE A 257 10.26 -6.53 15.04
CA PHE A 257 9.98 -7.67 14.15
C PHE A 257 8.98 -7.31 13.06
N ASP A 258 8.93 -8.12 12.02
CA ASP A 258 7.99 -7.97 10.92
C ASP A 258 6.87 -9.00 11.04
N VAL A 259 5.65 -8.54 10.78
CA VAL A 259 4.42 -9.37 10.74
C VAL A 259 3.93 -9.44 9.30
N GLU A 260 3.60 -10.64 8.85
CA GLU A 260 2.92 -10.87 7.58
C GLU A 260 1.58 -11.56 7.81
N ALA A 261 0.54 -11.04 7.18
CA ALA A 261 -0.77 -11.68 7.07
C ALA A 261 -0.98 -12.12 5.63
N LYS A 262 -1.09 -13.43 5.40
CA LYS A 262 -1.56 -13.96 4.13
C LYS A 262 -3.05 -14.23 4.24
N TYR A 263 -3.83 -13.78 3.29
CA TYR A 263 -5.27 -13.82 3.37
C TYR A 263 -5.92 -14.12 2.01
N VAL A 264 -7.15 -14.53 2.05
CA VAL A 264 -8.03 -14.71 0.90
C VAL A 264 -9.18 -13.73 1.03
N MET A 265 -9.60 -13.12 -0.08
CA MET A 265 -10.76 -12.23 -0.08
C MET A 265 -12.05 -13.01 0.10
N ASN A 266 -12.97 -12.49 0.93
CA ASN A 266 -14.35 -12.95 1.01
C ASN A 266 -15.08 -12.54 -0.27
N GLY A 267 -15.69 -13.51 -0.95
CA GLY A 267 -16.39 -13.28 -2.21
C GLY A 267 -15.57 -13.68 -3.44
N ASN A 268 -16.13 -13.42 -4.59
CA ASN A 268 -15.49 -13.72 -5.87
C ASN A 268 -14.54 -12.57 -6.24
N VAL A 269 -13.32 -12.58 -5.72
CA VAL A 269 -12.28 -11.68 -6.23
C VAL A 269 -12.03 -12.01 -7.71
N PRO A 270 -11.89 -11.01 -8.57
CA PRO A 270 -11.57 -11.26 -9.96
C PRO A 270 -10.29 -12.08 -10.05
N SER A 271 -10.40 -13.32 -10.49
CA SER A 271 -9.20 -14.09 -10.77
C SER A 271 -8.48 -13.46 -11.95
N THR A 272 -7.21 -13.17 -11.79
CA THR A 272 -6.32 -12.80 -12.90
C THR A 272 -6.09 -13.95 -13.87
N LYS A 273 -6.89 -15.03 -13.78
CA LYS A 273 -6.78 -16.17 -14.66
C LYS A 273 -7.10 -15.81 -16.10
N ILE A 274 -6.05 -15.73 -16.86
CA ILE A 274 -6.04 -16.11 -18.26
C ILE A 274 -6.72 -17.48 -18.38
N ILE A 275 -7.74 -17.53 -19.20
CA ILE A 275 -8.59 -18.67 -19.55
C ILE A 275 -7.83 -20.00 -19.46
N GLY A 276 -8.20 -20.85 -18.53
CA GLY A 276 -7.77 -22.24 -18.49
C GLY A 276 -7.27 -22.74 -17.13
N GLY A 277 -8.14 -23.19 -16.26
CA GLY A 277 -7.79 -24.08 -15.16
C GLY A 277 -8.32 -23.73 -13.77
N GLY A 278 -8.99 -24.69 -13.20
CA GLY A 278 -9.53 -24.89 -11.85
C GLY A 278 -9.21 -23.90 -10.74
N GLY A 279 -10.24 -23.44 -10.05
CA GLY A 279 -10.25 -22.41 -9.03
C GLY A 279 -9.28 -22.60 -7.86
N LYS A 280 -8.06 -22.09 -7.99
CA LYS A 280 -7.25 -21.80 -6.81
C LYS A 280 -7.67 -20.43 -6.29
N LYS A 281 -8.00 -20.33 -5.01
CA LYS A 281 -8.17 -19.04 -4.32
C LYS A 281 -6.83 -18.30 -4.41
N GLU A 282 -6.87 -17.04 -4.82
CA GLU A 282 -5.67 -16.21 -4.81
C GLU A 282 -5.37 -15.78 -3.38
N VAL A 283 -4.10 -15.89 -3.00
CA VAL A 283 -3.62 -15.51 -1.67
C VAL A 283 -2.90 -14.19 -1.79
N TYR A 284 -3.35 -13.22 -1.03
CA TYR A 284 -2.76 -11.88 -0.92
C TYR A 284 -1.93 -11.78 0.36
N SER A 285 -1.05 -10.80 0.47
CA SER A 285 -0.32 -10.57 1.71
C SER A 285 -0.27 -9.09 2.07
N MET A 286 -0.34 -8.82 3.38
CA MET A 286 -0.08 -7.52 3.98
C MET A 286 1.06 -7.66 4.97
N ARG A 287 1.90 -6.63 5.09
CA ARG A 287 3.04 -6.63 6.02
C ARG A 287 3.05 -5.39 6.88
N ALA A 288 3.47 -5.54 8.13
CA ALA A 288 3.75 -4.45 9.04
C ALA A 288 5.08 -4.68 9.76
N HIS A 289 5.83 -3.60 9.95
CA HIS A 289 7.00 -3.58 10.82
C HIS A 289 6.58 -3.09 12.20
N VAL A 290 6.83 -3.89 13.24
CA VAL A 290 6.64 -3.50 14.63
C VAL A 290 7.93 -2.82 15.10
N PRO A 291 7.97 -1.48 15.14
CA PRO A 291 9.21 -0.70 15.27
C PRO A 291 9.80 -0.70 16.68
N ILE A 292 9.00 -1.12 17.65
CA ILE A 292 9.40 -1.14 19.06
C ILE A 292 9.21 -2.55 19.57
N GLY A 293 10.29 -3.18 19.96
CA GLY A 293 10.24 -4.48 20.61
C GLY A 293 9.60 -4.40 22.00
N PHE A 294 9.14 -5.53 22.51
CA PHE A 294 8.69 -5.65 23.86
C PHE A 294 9.92 -5.82 24.76
N SER A 295 10.33 -4.74 25.40
CA SER A 295 11.27 -4.76 26.52
C SER A 295 10.52 -4.37 27.78
N LEU A 296 11.03 -4.78 28.92
CA LEU A 296 10.57 -4.22 30.19
C LEU A 296 10.66 -2.68 30.11
N PRO A 297 9.64 -1.93 30.52
CA PRO A 297 9.54 -0.51 30.20
C PRO A 297 10.62 0.33 30.87
N TYR A 298 11.12 1.31 30.14
CA TYR A 298 11.81 2.52 30.58
C TYR A 298 13.33 2.62 30.61
N TYR A 299 14.12 1.56 30.44
CA TYR A 299 15.58 1.67 30.58
C TYR A 299 16.32 0.96 29.42
N SER A 300 17.40 1.54 28.96
CA SER A 300 18.29 0.95 27.95
C SER A 300 19.74 1.01 28.42
N LEU A 301 20.49 -0.05 28.14
CA LEU A 301 21.94 -0.08 28.32
C LEU A 301 22.64 0.61 27.14
N GLU A 302 23.58 1.51 27.44
CA GLU A 302 24.54 1.98 26.44
C GLU A 302 25.80 1.10 26.47
N GLY A 303 25.97 0.30 25.43
CA GLY A 303 27.15 -0.51 25.18
C GLY A 303 27.14 -1.92 25.81
N ASN A 304 27.76 -2.86 25.11
CA ASN A 304 27.85 -4.25 25.51
C ASN A 304 29.14 -4.61 26.30
N ILE A 305 30.07 -3.67 26.42
CA ILE A 305 31.35 -3.91 27.09
C ILE A 305 31.60 -2.80 28.10
N VAL A 306 31.54 -3.15 29.36
CA VAL A 306 31.71 -2.23 30.47
C VAL A 306 33.06 -2.55 31.14
N SER A 307 33.98 -1.62 31.07
CA SER A 307 35.30 -1.81 31.74
C SER A 307 35.31 -1.30 33.16
N GLN A 308 34.56 -0.24 33.48
CA GLN A 308 34.56 0.37 34.80
C GLN A 308 33.21 0.96 35.22
N GLU A 309 32.42 1.45 34.29
CA GLU A 309 31.13 2.11 34.57
C GLU A 309 30.04 1.63 33.61
N LEU A 310 28.91 1.32 34.19
CA LEU A 310 27.69 0.97 33.47
C LEU A 310 26.77 2.19 33.39
N THR A 311 26.32 2.54 32.22
CA THR A 311 25.38 3.64 32.04
C THR A 311 24.01 3.12 31.59
N ILE A 312 22.98 3.48 32.35
CA ILE A 312 21.58 3.17 32.04
C ILE A 312 20.85 4.47 31.75
N LYS A 313 20.21 4.60 30.59
CA LYS A 313 19.42 5.77 30.21
C LYS A 313 17.95 5.52 30.30
N LYS A 314 17.22 6.46 30.89
CA LYS A 314 15.75 6.45 30.91
C LYS A 314 15.23 6.94 29.55
N SER A 315 14.46 6.11 28.87
CA SER A 315 13.84 6.50 27.59
C SER A 315 12.75 7.56 27.81
N VAL A 316 12.84 8.66 27.10
CA VAL A 316 11.89 9.79 27.19
C VAL A 316 10.71 9.63 26.18
N LYS A 317 10.68 8.56 25.41
CA LYS A 317 9.64 8.31 24.41
C LYS A 317 8.61 7.29 24.91
N GLY A 318 7.59 7.78 25.55
CA GLY A 318 6.40 7.00 25.89
C GLY A 318 5.42 7.89 26.65
N THR A 319 4.21 8.01 26.14
CA THR A 319 2.99 8.62 26.69
C THR A 319 3.04 9.07 28.15
N LYS A 320 2.52 10.27 28.37
CA LYS A 320 2.27 10.84 29.70
C LYS A 320 1.32 9.95 30.54
N GLU A 321 1.79 8.83 31.03
CA GLU A 321 1.19 8.28 32.24
C GLU A 321 1.77 9.01 33.43
N LYS A 322 0.88 9.45 34.31
CA LYS A 322 1.25 10.03 35.61
C LYS A 322 2.16 9.03 36.34
N VAL A 323 3.44 9.38 36.42
CA VAL A 323 4.37 8.71 37.30
C VAL A 323 3.79 8.86 38.68
N GLY A 324 3.22 7.80 39.23
CA GLY A 324 2.92 7.73 40.65
C GLY A 324 4.23 7.93 41.42
N ASP A 325 4.16 8.49 42.62
CA ASP A 325 5.30 8.71 43.50
C ASP A 325 6.18 7.45 43.58
N VAL A 326 7.28 7.44 42.84
CA VAL A 326 8.27 6.36 42.88
C VAL A 326 9.10 6.56 44.13
N SER A 327 8.81 5.76 45.14
CA SER A 327 9.43 5.89 46.46
C SER A 327 10.83 5.28 46.58
N SER A 328 11.21 4.38 45.69
CA SER A 328 12.56 3.78 45.65
C SER A 328 12.85 3.13 44.32
N LEU A 329 14.05 3.32 43.82
CA LEU A 329 14.60 2.66 42.64
C LEU A 329 15.98 2.09 42.97
N ARG A 330 16.23 0.83 42.63
CA ARG A 330 17.54 0.22 42.78
C ARG A 330 17.92 -0.64 41.61
N VAL A 331 19.21 -0.78 41.36
CA VAL A 331 19.77 -1.71 40.38
C VAL A 331 20.39 -2.87 41.09
N GLU A 332 19.97 -4.07 40.73
CA GLU A 332 20.52 -5.33 41.26
C GLU A 332 21.30 -6.03 40.14
N ILE A 333 22.55 -6.40 40.44
CA ILE A 333 23.43 -7.10 39.50
C ILE A 333 23.62 -8.52 39.98
N TYR A 334 23.38 -9.48 39.11
CA TYR A 334 23.48 -10.91 39.37
C TYR A 334 24.57 -11.53 38.50
N SER A 335 25.43 -12.37 39.10
CA SER A 335 26.12 -13.42 38.34
C SER A 335 25.14 -14.55 38.02
N LEU A 336 25.53 -15.52 37.20
CA LEU A 336 24.65 -16.64 36.78
C LEU A 336 23.93 -17.37 37.96
N GLN A 337 24.40 -17.24 39.19
CA GLN A 337 23.83 -17.94 40.35
C GLN A 337 23.53 -17.07 41.55
N ASN A 338 24.11 -15.88 41.69
CA ASN A 338 23.98 -15.07 42.88
C ASN A 338 23.89 -13.57 42.59
N LYS A 339 23.13 -12.87 43.45
CA LYS A 339 23.16 -11.41 43.46
C LYS A 339 24.51 -10.92 43.99
N VAL A 340 25.22 -10.14 43.16
CA VAL A 340 26.58 -9.70 43.46
C VAL A 340 26.65 -8.23 43.85
N LYS A 341 25.70 -7.42 43.43
CA LYS A 341 25.69 -5.99 43.75
C LYS A 341 24.28 -5.44 43.81
N THR A 342 24.03 -4.48 44.68
CA THR A 342 22.79 -3.68 44.72
C THR A 342 23.18 -2.21 44.85
N VAL A 343 22.60 -1.36 44.02
CA VAL A 343 22.84 0.09 44.03
C VAL A 343 21.50 0.81 44.07
N GLU A 344 21.30 1.61 45.11
CA GLU A 344 20.16 2.52 45.20
C GLU A 344 20.41 3.71 44.25
N VAL A 345 19.40 4.10 43.48
CA VAL A 345 19.53 5.14 42.47
C VAL A 345 18.39 6.13 42.59
N ASP A 346 18.64 7.37 42.17
CA ASP A 346 17.60 8.42 42.16
C ASP A 346 16.56 8.11 41.10
N PRO A 347 15.27 7.91 41.48
CA PRO A 347 14.18 7.62 40.57
C PRO A 347 13.93 8.73 39.51
N LEU A 348 14.38 9.95 39.78
CA LEU A 348 14.22 11.11 38.89
C LEU A 348 15.35 11.26 37.89
N SER A 349 16.43 10.48 38.05
CA SER A 349 17.58 10.55 37.18
C SER A 349 17.26 10.09 35.76
N LYS A 350 17.69 10.87 34.76
CA LYS A 350 17.57 10.49 33.33
C LYS A 350 18.67 9.54 32.90
N GLU A 351 19.76 9.53 33.63
CA GLU A 351 20.93 8.70 33.34
C GLU A 351 21.46 8.18 34.70
N ILE A 352 21.65 6.88 34.80
CA ILE A 352 22.12 6.19 36.00
C ILE A 352 23.50 5.61 35.68
N LYS A 353 24.51 6.00 36.45
CA LYS A 353 25.88 5.52 36.30
C LYS A 353 26.24 4.65 37.49
N ILE A 354 26.70 3.44 37.21
CA ILE A 354 27.05 2.46 38.23
C ILE A 354 28.48 2.00 37.99
N SER A 355 29.35 2.21 38.97
CA SER A 355 30.69 1.62 38.92
C SER A 355 30.59 0.11 39.04
N VAL A 356 31.24 -0.60 38.13
CA VAL A 356 31.35 -2.07 38.12
C VAL A 356 32.78 -2.54 38.13
N SER A 357 33.73 -1.65 38.42
CA SER A 357 35.18 -1.93 38.50
C SER A 357 35.56 -2.97 39.55
N ASP A 358 34.68 -3.21 40.52
CA ASP A 358 34.82 -4.20 41.58
C ASP A 358 34.26 -5.58 41.23
N LEU A 359 33.63 -5.72 40.03
CA LEU A 359 33.10 -7.00 39.58
C LEU A 359 34.13 -7.74 38.74
N PRO A 360 34.31 -9.07 38.94
CA PRO A 360 35.13 -9.89 38.07
C PRO A 360 34.66 -9.87 36.61
N ASP A 361 35.57 -10.18 35.66
CA ASP A 361 35.19 -10.37 34.27
C ASP A 361 34.15 -11.51 34.14
N GLY A 362 33.03 -11.26 33.47
CA GLY A 362 31.97 -12.23 33.35
C GLY A 362 30.71 -11.69 32.73
N ASN A 363 29.73 -12.57 32.58
CA ASN A 363 28.38 -12.20 32.16
C ASN A 363 27.50 -11.95 33.37
N TYR A 364 26.80 -10.83 33.38
CA TYR A 364 25.94 -10.40 34.46
C TYR A 364 24.52 -10.11 33.98
N ILE A 365 23.54 -10.35 34.82
CA ILE A 365 22.15 -9.98 34.62
C ILE A 365 21.88 -8.72 35.47
N LEU A 366 21.33 -7.71 34.85
CA LEU A 366 20.88 -6.51 35.54
C LEU A 366 19.38 -6.55 35.73
N ASN A 367 18.96 -6.25 36.95
CA ASN A 367 17.55 -5.99 37.29
C ASN A 367 17.42 -4.58 37.84
N MET A 368 16.55 -3.79 37.27
CA MET A 368 16.07 -2.57 37.93
C MET A 368 14.82 -2.89 38.72
N VAL A 369 14.83 -2.47 39.96
CA VAL A 369 13.72 -2.76 40.89
C VAL A 369 13.13 -1.44 41.36
N GLU A 370 11.87 -1.19 40.98
CA GLU A 370 11.10 -0.02 41.39
C GLU A 370 9.98 -0.46 42.34
N ALA A 371 9.92 0.15 43.52
CA ALA A 371 8.94 -0.20 44.55
C ALA A 371 8.81 -1.72 44.80
N GLY A 372 9.93 -2.44 44.76
CA GLY A 372 9.99 -3.90 44.96
C GLY A 372 9.62 -4.74 43.75
N ARG A 373 9.41 -4.14 42.57
CA ARG A 373 9.12 -4.83 41.29
C ARG A 373 10.30 -4.68 40.35
N VAL A 374 10.66 -5.75 39.66
CA VAL A 374 11.65 -5.67 38.56
C VAL A 374 11.00 -4.98 37.38
N VAL A 375 11.63 -3.89 36.92
CA VAL A 375 11.15 -3.05 35.81
C VAL A 375 12.11 -3.05 34.59
N PHE A 376 13.30 -3.69 34.75
CA PHE A 376 14.28 -3.88 33.66
C PHE A 376 15.19 -5.06 34.00
#